data_22e12ea8cb3512116dad69ba6e18008f
#
_entry.id   22e12ea8cb3512116dad69ba6e18008f
#
_cell.length_a   1.000
_cell.length_b   1.000
_cell.length_c   1.000
_cell.angle_alpha   90.00
_cell.angle_beta   90.00
_cell.angle_gamma   90.00
#
_symmetry.space_group_name_H-M   'P 1'
#
loop_
_entity.id
_entity.type
_entity.pdbx_description
1 polymer ?
#
loop_
_entity_poly.entity_id
_entity_poly.type
_entity_poly.pdbx_seq_one_letter_code
_entity_poly.pdbx_strand_id
1 'polypeptide(L)'
;MTTIRGLLLLGLSSLLPAMAQPRSVQPPAGISQSAGPALFAPGNLLAWCIVPYDQAHRTPAERIAMLKRLGFTQYAWDWRQQHLKDLPEEIRLARAGGIRLRAVWLWIDAQTDRVGHLGEANRAVIDAVTAAHLSVEFWLGFHPNYFEGLDETERVRRGAAMAAYLRDQAAPSGSTVALYNHGDWFGEPDNEIRIIEAVGDSSVGMVFNFHHAHTMIDAFPGLLPRMLPHLRAVNLNGMRPEGPKILPIGQGTREREMIRLLAASGYAGPIGILCHIEDADAEVVLRRNLEGLRTLFAAEAR
;
A
#
# COMPACT_ATOMS: atom_id res chain seq x y z
N MET A 1 -4.44 -70.93 -63.35
CA MET A 1 -3.56 -71.40 -62.28
C MET A 1 -2.85 -70.16 -61.78
N THR A 2 -3.38 -69.51 -60.72
CA THR A 2 -2.89 -68.24 -60.23
C THR A 2 -2.72 -68.36 -58.72
N THR A 3 -1.52 -68.28 -58.26
CA THR A 3 -1.12 -68.39 -56.84
C THR A 3 -1.16 -67.07 -56.20
N ILE A 4 -1.95 -66.94 -55.13
CA ILE A 4 -2.05 -65.77 -54.28
C ILE A 4 -1.00 -65.86 -53.16
N ARG A 5 -0.07 -64.91 -53.09
CA ARG A 5 0.86 -64.71 -51.96
C ARG A 5 0.24 -63.76 -50.93
N GLY A 6 0.02 -64.28 -49.75
CA GLY A 6 -0.39 -63.49 -48.62
C GLY A 6 0.75 -62.64 -48.00
N LEU A 7 0.49 -61.41 -47.76
CA LEU A 7 1.40 -60.46 -47.11
C LEU A 7 1.05 -60.37 -45.61
N LEU A 8 1.95 -60.83 -44.76
CA LEU A 8 1.84 -60.61 -43.27
C LEU A 8 2.29 -59.24 -42.95
N LEU A 9 1.38 -58.40 -42.40
CA LEU A 9 1.67 -57.09 -41.78
C LEU A 9 1.99 -57.31 -40.30
N LEU A 10 3.24 -57.11 -39.92
CA LEU A 10 3.70 -57.02 -38.55
C LEU A 10 3.41 -55.60 -38.04
N GLY A 11 2.46 -55.47 -37.08
CA GLY A 11 2.20 -54.23 -36.41
C GLY A 11 3.27 -53.93 -35.35
N LEU A 12 4.07 -52.90 -35.57
CA LEU A 12 4.91 -52.30 -34.51
C LEU A 12 4.04 -51.42 -33.59
N SER A 13 3.80 -51.89 -32.38
CA SER A 13 3.25 -51.06 -31.32
C SER A 13 4.35 -50.17 -30.74
N SER A 14 4.36 -48.89 -31.09
CA SER A 14 5.21 -47.87 -30.46
C SER A 14 4.64 -47.50 -29.10
N LEU A 15 5.32 -47.92 -28.04
CA LEU A 15 5.13 -47.44 -26.68
C LEU A 15 5.68 -46.00 -26.58
N LEU A 16 4.78 -44.99 -26.52
CA LEU A 16 5.12 -43.63 -26.16
C LEU A 16 5.34 -43.57 -24.63
N PRO A 17 6.42 -42.93 -24.14
CA PRO A 17 6.60 -42.74 -22.71
C PRO A 17 5.54 -41.76 -22.19
N ALA A 18 4.84 -42.13 -21.11
CA ALA A 18 3.92 -41.29 -20.40
C ALA A 18 4.66 -40.06 -19.90
N MET A 19 4.30 -38.88 -20.42
CA MET A 19 4.76 -37.62 -19.87
C MET A 19 4.20 -37.47 -18.45
N ALA A 20 5.08 -37.42 -17.47
CA ALA A 20 4.73 -37.10 -16.09
C ALA A 20 4.09 -35.70 -16.02
N GLN A 21 2.84 -35.64 -15.60
CA GLN A 21 2.18 -34.35 -15.32
C GLN A 21 2.91 -33.63 -14.21
N PRO A 22 3.11 -32.31 -14.32
CA PRO A 22 3.69 -31.52 -13.23
C PRO A 22 2.80 -31.66 -12.00
N ARG A 23 3.38 -32.12 -10.89
CA ARG A 23 2.72 -32.12 -9.58
C ARG A 23 2.27 -30.70 -9.26
N SER A 24 0.96 -30.51 -9.10
CA SER A 24 0.40 -29.30 -8.54
C SER A 24 0.99 -29.12 -7.13
N VAL A 25 1.77 -28.07 -6.95
CA VAL A 25 2.23 -27.64 -5.63
C VAL A 25 0.98 -27.16 -4.90
N GLN A 26 0.44 -27.99 -4.00
CA GLN A 26 -0.59 -27.55 -3.08
C GLN A 26 -0.01 -26.44 -2.20
N PRO A 27 -0.73 -25.31 -2.04
CA PRO A 27 -0.35 -24.31 -1.04
C PRO A 27 -0.33 -24.97 0.33
N PRO A 28 0.57 -24.53 1.25
CA PRO A 28 0.66 -25.12 2.58
C PRO A 28 -0.69 -25.10 3.27
N ALA A 29 -1.02 -26.22 3.91
CA ALA A 29 -2.30 -26.52 4.54
C ALA A 29 -2.84 -25.34 5.34
N GLY A 30 -4.12 -25.09 5.14
CA GLY A 30 -4.93 -23.97 5.56
C GLY A 30 -4.61 -23.40 6.94
N ILE A 31 -4.27 -22.10 6.93
CA ILE A 31 -4.49 -21.24 8.08
C ILE A 31 -6.01 -21.10 8.17
N SER A 32 -6.60 -21.78 9.18
CA SER A 32 -8.00 -21.63 9.50
C SER A 32 -8.30 -20.15 9.71
N GLN A 33 -9.09 -19.56 8.82
CA GLN A 33 -9.55 -18.19 8.92
C GLN A 33 -10.60 -18.14 10.04
N SER A 34 -10.17 -17.82 11.27
CA SER A 34 -11.09 -17.18 12.20
C SER A 34 -11.39 -15.82 11.58
N ALA A 35 -12.63 -15.60 11.13
CA ALA A 35 -13.06 -14.43 10.39
C ALA A 35 -12.88 -13.19 11.28
N GLY A 36 -11.78 -12.47 11.09
CA GLY A 36 -11.66 -11.09 11.53
C GLY A 36 -12.75 -10.25 10.84
N PRO A 37 -13.07 -9.04 11.34
CA PRO A 37 -14.02 -8.16 10.68
C PRO A 37 -13.66 -8.03 9.19
N ALA A 38 -14.66 -7.88 8.32
CA ALA A 38 -14.49 -7.78 6.86
C ALA A 38 -13.47 -6.71 6.43
N LEU A 39 -13.30 -5.68 7.27
CA LEU A 39 -12.29 -4.62 7.11
C LEU A 39 -10.85 -5.18 6.99
N PHE A 40 -10.53 -6.26 7.71
CA PHE A 40 -9.20 -6.88 7.76
C PHE A 40 -9.11 -8.17 6.93
N ALA A 41 -10.08 -8.39 6.05
CA ALA A 41 -10.01 -9.50 5.11
C ALA A 41 -8.80 -9.35 4.16
N PRO A 42 -8.14 -10.47 3.75
CA PRO A 42 -6.93 -10.41 2.91
C PRO A 42 -7.06 -9.54 1.67
N GLY A 43 -8.24 -9.53 1.02
CA GLY A 43 -8.51 -8.71 -0.17
C GLY A 43 -8.56 -7.20 0.10
N ASN A 44 -8.69 -6.77 1.36
CA ASN A 44 -8.68 -5.37 1.77
C ASN A 44 -7.32 -4.91 2.31
N LEU A 45 -6.38 -5.83 2.51
CA LEU A 45 -5.03 -5.50 2.98
C LEU A 45 -4.14 -5.09 1.80
N LEU A 46 -3.32 -4.07 2.00
CA LEU A 46 -2.25 -3.68 1.08
C LEU A 46 -0.89 -3.65 1.79
N ALA A 47 0.17 -3.98 1.07
CA ALA A 47 1.54 -3.84 1.58
C ALA A 47 2.03 -2.40 1.36
N TRP A 48 2.71 -1.83 2.38
CA TRP A 48 3.21 -0.46 2.36
C TRP A 48 4.66 -0.37 2.84
N CYS A 49 5.45 0.57 2.27
CA CYS A 49 6.87 0.77 2.54
C CYS A 49 7.72 -0.49 2.27
N ILE A 50 7.59 -1.06 1.08
CA ILE A 50 8.24 -2.32 0.67
C ILE A 50 9.29 -2.15 -0.44
N VAL A 51 9.57 -0.93 -0.87
CA VAL A 51 10.53 -0.65 -1.94
C VAL A 51 11.87 -0.19 -1.36
N PRO A 52 11.99 0.97 -0.70
CA PRO A 52 13.24 1.40 -0.09
C PRO A 52 13.56 0.68 1.24
N TYR A 53 12.56 0.06 1.87
CA TYR A 53 12.68 -0.61 3.17
C TYR A 53 12.66 -2.13 3.00
N ASP A 54 13.54 -2.64 2.16
CA ASP A 54 13.71 -4.07 1.92
C ASP A 54 15.19 -4.41 1.85
N GLN A 55 15.74 -5.01 2.90
CA GLN A 55 17.13 -5.44 2.96
C GLN A 55 17.51 -6.37 1.80
N ALA A 56 16.56 -7.13 1.27
CA ALA A 56 16.81 -8.02 0.14
C ALA A 56 16.91 -7.27 -1.21
N HIS A 57 16.64 -5.95 -1.23
CA HIS A 57 16.69 -5.11 -2.44
C HIS A 57 15.97 -5.72 -3.64
N ARG A 58 14.75 -6.26 -3.41
CA ARG A 58 14.00 -6.99 -4.43
C ARG A 58 13.76 -6.13 -5.66
N THR A 59 14.01 -6.73 -6.80
CA THR A 59 13.57 -6.21 -8.11
C THR A 59 12.04 -6.15 -8.18
N PRO A 60 11.46 -5.41 -9.13
CA PRO A 60 10.01 -5.41 -9.35
C PRO A 60 9.41 -6.82 -9.47
N ALA A 61 10.06 -7.73 -10.23
CA ALA A 61 9.58 -9.11 -10.41
C ALA A 61 9.57 -9.90 -9.09
N GLU A 62 10.65 -9.81 -8.31
CA GLU A 62 10.78 -10.49 -7.02
C GLU A 62 9.78 -9.93 -5.99
N ARG A 63 9.52 -8.62 -6.02
CA ARG A 63 8.54 -7.96 -5.18
C ARG A 63 7.12 -8.44 -5.48
N ILE A 64 6.73 -8.49 -6.75
CA ILE A 64 5.42 -9.03 -7.15
C ILE A 64 5.29 -10.51 -6.75
N ALA A 65 6.34 -11.31 -6.90
CA ALA A 65 6.35 -12.70 -6.45
C ALA A 65 6.19 -12.81 -4.92
N MET A 66 6.87 -11.95 -4.15
CA MET A 66 6.74 -11.88 -2.69
C MET A 66 5.30 -11.54 -2.27
N LEU A 67 4.70 -10.51 -2.87
CA LEU A 67 3.31 -10.12 -2.59
C LEU A 67 2.33 -11.28 -2.80
N LYS A 68 2.49 -12.03 -3.90
CA LYS A 68 1.70 -13.24 -4.18
C LYS A 68 1.88 -14.33 -3.12
N ARG A 69 3.11 -14.61 -2.71
CA ARG A 69 3.39 -15.62 -1.65
C ARG A 69 2.75 -15.25 -0.31
N LEU A 70 2.68 -13.95 0.00
CA LEU A 70 2.06 -13.43 1.21
C LEU A 70 0.53 -13.30 1.12
N GLY A 71 -0.05 -13.48 -0.07
CA GLY A 71 -1.50 -13.38 -0.31
C GLY A 71 -2.00 -11.96 -0.50
N PHE A 72 -1.11 -10.97 -0.70
CA PHE A 72 -1.54 -9.61 -1.06
C PHE A 72 -2.02 -9.56 -2.51
N THR A 73 -3.13 -8.88 -2.73
CA THR A 73 -3.69 -8.57 -4.05
C THR A 73 -3.51 -7.11 -4.43
N GLN A 74 -3.00 -6.30 -3.51
CA GLN A 74 -2.76 -4.87 -3.71
C GLN A 74 -1.61 -4.38 -2.82
N TYR A 75 -0.99 -3.28 -3.25
CA TYR A 75 0.08 -2.60 -2.50
C TYR A 75 0.12 -1.12 -2.83
N ALA A 76 0.82 -0.34 -2.01
CA ALA A 76 1.23 1.02 -2.29
C ALA A 76 2.73 1.07 -2.57
N TRP A 77 3.13 1.93 -3.51
CA TRP A 77 4.52 2.07 -3.95
C TRP A 77 5.12 3.36 -3.41
N ASP A 78 6.19 3.20 -2.66
CA ASP A 78 7.06 4.25 -2.18
C ASP A 78 8.40 4.19 -2.93
N TRP A 79 9.21 5.23 -2.80
CA TRP A 79 10.43 5.30 -3.59
C TRP A 79 11.50 6.22 -3.00
N ARG A 80 12.72 6.03 -3.50
CA ARG A 80 13.83 6.97 -3.45
C ARG A 80 14.28 7.17 -4.90
N GLN A 81 15.09 8.18 -5.17
CA GLN A 81 15.50 8.57 -6.53
C GLN A 81 15.94 7.37 -7.40
N GLN A 82 16.70 6.44 -6.83
CA GLN A 82 17.18 5.25 -7.55
C GLN A 82 16.09 4.29 -8.04
N HIS A 83 14.89 4.32 -7.44
CA HIS A 83 13.77 3.43 -7.78
C HIS A 83 12.89 3.96 -8.91
N LEU A 84 12.95 5.27 -9.22
CA LEU A 84 12.06 5.90 -10.21
C LEU A 84 12.13 5.25 -11.58
N LYS A 85 13.34 4.85 -12.01
CA LYS A 85 13.57 4.16 -13.28
C LYS A 85 12.80 2.83 -13.40
N ASP A 86 12.48 2.20 -12.28
CA ASP A 86 11.86 0.87 -12.21
C ASP A 86 10.32 0.96 -12.19
N LEU A 87 9.74 2.15 -11.97
CA LEU A 87 8.28 2.31 -11.85
C LEU A 87 7.48 1.83 -13.07
N PRO A 88 7.89 2.10 -14.34
CA PRO A 88 7.17 1.57 -15.51
C PRO A 88 7.13 0.04 -15.54
N GLU A 89 8.23 -0.61 -15.19
CA GLU A 89 8.32 -2.07 -15.11
C GLU A 89 7.52 -2.62 -13.92
N GLU A 90 7.58 -1.95 -12.76
CA GLU A 90 6.76 -2.26 -11.59
C GLU A 90 5.26 -2.30 -11.95
N ILE A 91 4.77 -1.25 -12.62
CA ILE A 91 3.36 -1.16 -13.07
C ILE A 91 3.02 -2.31 -14.03
N ARG A 92 3.89 -2.57 -15.00
CA ARG A 92 3.69 -3.63 -15.99
C ARG A 92 3.59 -5.01 -15.32
N LEU A 93 4.52 -5.32 -14.42
CA LEU A 93 4.60 -6.61 -13.72
C LEU A 93 3.46 -6.78 -12.71
N ALA A 94 3.09 -5.73 -11.98
CA ALA A 94 1.95 -5.74 -11.07
C ALA A 94 0.67 -6.11 -11.83
N ARG A 95 0.41 -5.41 -12.95
CA ARG A 95 -0.75 -5.69 -13.82
C ARG A 95 -0.73 -7.13 -14.36
N ALA A 96 0.39 -7.58 -14.91
CA ALA A 96 0.54 -8.95 -15.42
C ALA A 96 0.40 -10.00 -14.31
N GLY A 97 0.79 -9.64 -13.09
CA GLY A 97 0.69 -10.46 -11.90
C GLY A 97 -0.69 -10.51 -11.26
N GLY A 98 -1.64 -9.69 -11.70
CA GLY A 98 -2.95 -9.53 -11.04
C GLY A 98 -2.84 -8.83 -9.67
N ILE A 99 -1.76 -8.09 -9.41
CA ILE A 99 -1.56 -7.29 -8.20
C ILE A 99 -1.91 -5.83 -8.53
N ARG A 100 -2.79 -5.22 -7.75
CA ARG A 100 -3.19 -3.83 -7.94
C ARG A 100 -2.18 -2.89 -7.28
N LEU A 101 -1.55 -2.01 -8.06
CA LEU A 101 -0.90 -0.83 -7.53
C LEU A 101 -2.00 0.17 -7.12
N ARG A 102 -2.24 0.28 -5.82
CA ARG A 102 -3.36 1.06 -5.25
C ARG A 102 -3.01 2.51 -5.05
N ALA A 103 -1.83 2.76 -4.53
CA ALA A 103 -1.37 4.11 -4.22
C ALA A 103 0.10 4.29 -4.58
N VAL A 104 0.50 5.53 -4.78
CA VAL A 104 1.88 5.92 -5.06
C VAL A 104 2.23 7.15 -4.21
N TRP A 105 3.36 7.09 -3.54
CA TRP A 105 3.88 8.17 -2.71
C TRP A 105 4.36 9.35 -3.55
N LEU A 106 4.06 10.57 -3.09
CA LEU A 106 4.67 11.82 -3.58
C LEU A 106 5.23 12.60 -2.39
N TRP A 107 6.45 13.11 -2.54
CA TRP A 107 7.11 13.94 -1.54
C TRP A 107 7.28 15.35 -2.08
N ILE A 108 6.59 16.31 -1.46
CA ILE A 108 6.53 17.69 -1.91
C ILE A 108 7.55 18.52 -1.14
N ASP A 109 8.54 19.04 -1.86
CA ASP A 109 9.63 19.87 -1.31
C ASP A 109 9.56 21.29 -1.92
N ALA A 110 9.55 22.33 -1.09
CA ALA A 110 9.47 23.72 -1.54
C ALA A 110 10.64 24.14 -2.43
N GLN A 111 11.75 23.43 -2.42
CA GLN A 111 12.90 23.71 -3.30
C GLN A 111 12.63 23.31 -4.76
N THR A 112 11.83 22.27 -4.96
CA THR A 112 11.58 21.69 -6.28
C THR A 112 10.11 21.79 -6.71
N ASP A 113 9.18 21.85 -5.75
CA ASP A 113 7.76 21.76 -6.05
C ASP A 113 7.01 23.04 -5.62
N ARG A 114 6.19 23.54 -6.51
CA ARG A 114 5.25 24.64 -6.27
C ARG A 114 4.02 24.50 -7.14
N VAL A 115 2.97 25.21 -6.84
CA VAL A 115 1.80 25.28 -7.72
C VAL A 115 2.22 25.72 -9.14
N GLY A 116 1.79 24.94 -10.12
CA GLY A 116 2.17 25.13 -11.53
C GLY A 116 3.50 24.48 -11.94
N HIS A 117 4.24 23.89 -10.99
CA HIS A 117 5.52 23.22 -11.30
C HIS A 117 5.78 22.08 -10.31
N LEU A 118 6.11 20.91 -10.83
CA LEU A 118 6.63 19.77 -10.04
C LEU A 118 8.09 19.53 -10.37
N GLY A 119 8.86 19.20 -9.37
CA GLY A 119 10.22 18.69 -9.53
C GLY A 119 10.25 17.42 -10.38
N GLU A 120 11.40 17.13 -10.95
CA GLU A 120 11.59 16.04 -11.92
C GLU A 120 11.08 14.69 -11.39
N ALA A 121 11.35 14.38 -10.14
CA ALA A 121 10.96 13.11 -9.53
C ALA A 121 9.44 12.93 -9.43
N ASN A 122 8.72 13.91 -8.86
CA ASN A 122 7.26 13.86 -8.76
C ASN A 122 6.60 13.89 -10.13
N ARG A 123 7.16 14.66 -11.08
CA ARG A 123 6.69 14.69 -12.46
C ARG A 123 6.83 13.31 -13.11
N ALA A 124 8.01 12.67 -13.00
CA ALA A 124 8.25 11.35 -13.56
C ALA A 124 7.26 10.28 -13.03
N VAL A 125 6.91 10.35 -11.74
CA VAL A 125 5.91 9.44 -11.14
C VAL A 125 4.52 9.65 -11.77
N ILE A 126 4.05 10.89 -11.84
CA ILE A 126 2.73 11.21 -12.42
C ILE A 126 2.67 10.81 -13.88
N ASP A 127 3.73 11.12 -14.64
CA ASP A 127 3.82 10.80 -16.07
C ASP A 127 3.81 9.29 -16.31
N ALA A 128 4.52 8.49 -15.50
CA ALA A 128 4.53 7.03 -15.59
C ALA A 128 3.14 6.43 -15.31
N VAL A 129 2.44 6.91 -14.28
CA VAL A 129 1.08 6.50 -13.94
C VAL A 129 0.10 6.86 -15.07
N THR A 130 0.21 8.07 -15.59
CA THR A 130 -0.65 8.57 -16.68
C THR A 130 -0.40 7.80 -17.99
N ALA A 131 0.86 7.61 -18.38
CA ALA A 131 1.23 6.83 -19.57
C ALA A 131 0.76 5.37 -19.49
N ALA A 132 0.72 4.81 -18.30
CA ALA A 132 0.20 3.46 -18.06
C ALA A 132 -1.34 3.38 -18.03
N HIS A 133 -2.05 4.50 -18.13
CA HIS A 133 -3.51 4.58 -17.95
C HIS A 133 -3.95 3.90 -16.64
N LEU A 134 -3.22 4.19 -15.55
CA LEU A 134 -3.46 3.58 -14.25
C LEU A 134 -4.14 4.59 -13.32
N SER A 135 -5.26 4.19 -12.72
CA SER A 135 -5.90 4.96 -11.66
C SER A 135 -5.36 4.52 -10.31
N VAL A 136 -4.70 5.43 -9.61
CA VAL A 136 -4.12 5.25 -8.27
C VAL A 136 -4.58 6.35 -7.33
N GLU A 137 -4.26 6.22 -6.05
CA GLU A 137 -4.31 7.34 -5.11
C GLU A 137 -2.88 7.84 -4.86
N PHE A 138 -2.63 9.13 -5.12
CA PHE A 138 -1.35 9.74 -4.76
C PHE A 138 -1.36 10.12 -3.29
N TRP A 139 -0.48 9.50 -2.50
CA TRP A 139 -0.29 9.80 -1.09
C TRP A 139 0.75 10.88 -0.93
N LEU A 140 0.34 12.03 -0.43
CA LEU A 140 1.16 13.24 -0.36
C LEU A 140 1.77 13.41 1.02
N GLY A 141 3.11 13.40 1.09
CA GLY A 141 3.86 13.97 2.20
C GLY A 141 4.47 15.30 1.82
N PHE A 142 4.69 16.16 2.79
CA PHE A 142 5.34 17.45 2.60
C PHE A 142 6.63 17.51 3.42
N HIS A 143 7.70 17.97 2.78
CA HIS A 143 8.90 18.35 3.49
C HIS A 143 8.61 19.54 4.44
N PRO A 144 9.17 19.59 5.66
CA PRO A 144 8.89 20.67 6.61
C PRO A 144 9.09 22.08 6.05
N ASN A 145 10.08 22.26 5.14
CA ASN A 145 10.34 23.55 4.48
C ASN A 145 9.14 24.10 3.68
N TYR A 146 8.17 23.23 3.33
CA TYR A 146 7.01 23.66 2.56
C TYR A 146 6.12 24.63 3.34
N PHE A 147 6.10 24.50 4.67
CA PHE A 147 5.29 25.34 5.58
C PHE A 147 6.13 26.24 6.48
N GLU A 148 7.44 26.25 6.32
CA GLU A 148 8.35 27.02 7.15
C GLU A 148 8.09 28.51 7.04
N GLY A 149 8.12 29.22 8.18
CA GLY A 149 7.94 30.67 8.25
C GLY A 149 6.52 31.20 7.99
N LEU A 150 5.55 30.32 7.74
CA LEU A 150 4.17 30.68 7.46
C LEU A 150 3.31 30.65 8.74
N ASP A 151 2.34 31.55 8.83
CA ASP A 151 1.28 31.47 9.85
C ASP A 151 0.26 30.37 9.51
N GLU A 152 -0.62 30.06 10.47
CA GLU A 152 -1.63 29.00 10.35
C GLU A 152 -2.53 29.13 9.11
N THR A 153 -3.00 30.34 8.84
CA THR A 153 -3.90 30.60 7.69
C THR A 153 -3.18 30.38 6.37
N GLU A 154 -1.94 30.85 6.29
CA GLU A 154 -1.12 30.72 5.08
C GLU A 154 -0.67 29.27 4.85
N ARG A 155 -0.38 28.50 5.91
CA ARG A 155 -0.09 27.07 5.82
C ARG A 155 -1.26 26.31 5.20
N VAL A 156 -2.47 26.52 5.72
CA VAL A 156 -3.69 25.89 5.17
C VAL A 156 -3.89 26.30 3.72
N ARG A 157 -3.81 27.59 3.41
CA ARG A 157 -3.98 28.11 2.05
C ARG A 157 -2.96 27.49 1.07
N ARG A 158 -1.69 27.42 1.48
CA ARG A 158 -0.60 26.88 0.66
C ARG A 158 -0.74 25.38 0.45
N GLY A 159 -1.08 24.63 1.51
CA GLY A 159 -1.36 23.20 1.43
C GLY A 159 -2.53 22.88 0.52
N ALA A 160 -3.63 23.62 0.67
CA ALA A 160 -4.83 23.46 -0.16
C ALA A 160 -4.56 23.77 -1.63
N ALA A 161 -3.82 24.84 -1.93
CA ALA A 161 -3.45 25.18 -3.30
C ALA A 161 -2.60 24.09 -3.97
N MET A 162 -1.66 23.48 -3.22
CA MET A 162 -0.83 22.39 -3.76
C MET A 162 -1.62 21.08 -3.91
N ALA A 163 -2.46 20.74 -2.94
CA ALA A 163 -3.34 19.57 -3.04
C ALA A 163 -4.30 19.67 -4.22
N ALA A 164 -4.91 20.85 -4.44
CA ALA A 164 -5.75 21.11 -5.60
C ALA A 164 -4.99 21.01 -6.91
N TYR A 165 -3.79 21.57 -6.97
CA TYR A 165 -2.93 21.45 -8.15
C TYR A 165 -2.59 19.99 -8.47
N LEU A 166 -2.22 19.19 -7.46
CA LEU A 166 -1.91 17.77 -7.65
C LEU A 166 -3.15 16.94 -8.02
N ARG A 167 -4.32 17.26 -7.46
CA ARG A 167 -5.60 16.68 -7.91
C ARG A 167 -5.81 16.90 -9.40
N ASP A 168 -5.57 18.11 -9.89
CA ASP A 168 -5.74 18.44 -11.31
C ASP A 168 -4.71 17.71 -12.19
N GLN A 169 -3.48 17.49 -11.68
CA GLN A 169 -2.47 16.65 -12.36
C GLN A 169 -2.84 15.17 -12.37
N ALA A 170 -3.55 14.68 -11.35
CA ALA A 170 -3.98 13.29 -11.21
C ALA A 170 -5.23 12.96 -12.04
N ALA A 171 -6.10 13.94 -12.26
CA ALA A 171 -7.40 13.77 -12.91
C ALA A 171 -7.35 13.08 -14.29
N PRO A 172 -6.39 13.38 -15.20
CA PRO A 172 -6.32 12.72 -16.50
C PRO A 172 -6.18 11.20 -16.46
N SER A 173 -5.58 10.63 -15.41
CA SER A 173 -5.49 9.19 -15.21
C SER A 173 -6.66 8.59 -14.39
N GLY A 174 -7.61 9.43 -13.96
CA GLY A 174 -8.66 9.03 -13.02
C GLY A 174 -8.14 8.77 -11.60
N SER A 175 -6.95 9.29 -11.29
CA SER A 175 -6.33 9.16 -9.96
C SER A 175 -6.89 10.21 -9.00
N THR A 176 -6.74 9.92 -7.70
CA THR A 176 -7.13 10.79 -6.59
C THR A 176 -5.93 11.18 -5.73
N VAL A 177 -6.14 12.03 -4.74
CA VAL A 177 -5.09 12.53 -3.85
C VAL A 177 -5.49 12.30 -2.40
N ALA A 178 -4.55 11.86 -1.57
CA ALA A 178 -4.76 11.79 -0.13
C ALA A 178 -3.55 12.36 0.61
N LEU A 179 -3.81 13.22 1.58
CA LEU A 179 -2.80 13.77 2.48
C LEU A 179 -2.35 12.69 3.44
N TYR A 180 -1.07 12.59 3.70
CA TYR A 180 -0.49 11.51 4.50
C TYR A 180 0.17 12.11 5.74
N ASN A 181 -0.28 11.76 6.92
CA ASN A 181 0.12 12.34 8.20
C ASN A 181 1.61 12.15 8.54
N HIS A 182 2.47 12.76 7.72
CA HIS A 182 3.92 12.66 7.85
C HIS A 182 4.51 13.88 8.55
N GLY A 183 4.78 13.75 9.83
CA GLY A 183 5.59 14.67 10.63
C GLY A 183 5.06 16.10 10.78
N ASP A 184 5.58 16.80 11.77
CA ASP A 184 5.41 18.22 12.03
C ASP A 184 3.96 18.75 11.97
N TRP A 185 3.78 20.03 11.69
CA TRP A 185 2.47 20.69 11.59
C TRP A 185 1.54 20.01 10.58
N PHE A 186 2.07 19.61 9.43
CA PHE A 186 1.27 18.98 8.38
C PHE A 186 0.71 17.62 8.79
N GLY A 187 1.50 16.81 9.51
CA GLY A 187 1.10 15.46 9.93
C GLY A 187 0.06 15.41 11.06
N GLU A 188 -0.34 16.58 11.61
CA GLU A 188 -1.45 16.66 12.57
C GLU A 188 -2.79 16.50 11.83
N PRO A 189 -3.62 15.50 12.17
CA PRO A 189 -4.85 15.20 11.42
C PRO A 189 -5.81 16.39 11.28
N ASP A 190 -5.92 17.24 12.31
CA ASP A 190 -6.78 18.42 12.25
C ASP A 190 -6.28 19.45 11.22
N ASN A 191 -4.97 19.54 10.98
CA ASN A 191 -4.42 20.42 9.94
C ASN A 191 -4.65 19.85 8.54
N GLU A 192 -4.53 18.53 8.37
CA GLU A 192 -4.90 17.88 7.11
C GLU A 192 -6.39 18.07 6.79
N ILE A 193 -7.28 17.91 7.77
CA ILE A 193 -8.72 18.16 7.60
C ILE A 193 -8.97 19.61 7.16
N ARG A 194 -8.35 20.59 7.79
CA ARG A 194 -8.47 22.00 7.37
C ARG A 194 -8.02 22.24 5.94
N ILE A 195 -6.95 21.59 5.51
CA ILE A 195 -6.48 21.66 4.12
C ILE A 195 -7.50 21.03 3.17
N ILE A 196 -8.03 19.82 3.49
CA ILE A 196 -9.03 19.12 2.67
C ILE A 196 -10.31 19.96 2.53
N GLU A 197 -10.80 20.51 3.64
CA GLU A 197 -11.98 21.40 3.66
C GLU A 197 -11.76 22.66 2.83
N ALA A 198 -10.55 23.23 2.88
CA ALA A 198 -10.20 24.40 2.07
C ALA A 198 -10.10 24.09 0.57
N VAL A 199 -9.77 22.85 0.18
CA VAL A 199 -9.84 22.39 -1.22
C VAL A 199 -11.30 22.25 -1.67
N GLY A 200 -12.18 21.76 -0.78
CA GLY A 200 -13.62 21.62 -1.05
C GLY A 200 -13.97 20.59 -2.13
N ASP A 201 -13.12 19.58 -2.35
CA ASP A 201 -13.31 18.57 -3.39
C ASP A 201 -13.18 17.15 -2.79
N SER A 202 -14.20 16.33 -3.02
CA SER A 202 -14.27 14.96 -2.49
C SER A 202 -13.21 14.00 -3.08
N SER A 203 -12.49 14.36 -4.12
CA SER A 203 -11.36 13.58 -4.66
C SER A 203 -10.07 13.76 -3.86
N VAL A 204 -10.04 14.69 -2.89
CA VAL A 204 -8.96 14.87 -1.92
C VAL A 204 -9.39 14.32 -0.56
N GLY A 205 -8.58 13.44 0.01
CA GLY A 205 -8.82 12.85 1.32
C GLY A 205 -7.54 12.75 2.14
N MET A 206 -7.51 11.88 3.14
CA MET A 206 -6.34 11.66 4.00
C MET A 206 -6.03 10.19 4.21
N VAL A 207 -4.78 9.90 4.50
CA VAL A 207 -4.26 8.60 4.94
C VAL A 207 -3.77 8.73 6.36
N PHE A 208 -4.29 7.92 7.26
CA PHE A 208 -3.80 7.89 8.63
C PHE A 208 -2.83 6.72 8.84
N ASN A 209 -1.58 7.04 9.10
CA ASN A 209 -0.53 6.07 9.34
C ASN A 209 -0.17 6.03 10.83
N PHE A 210 -0.29 4.87 11.44
CA PHE A 210 0.04 4.66 12.86
C PHE A 210 1.50 5.01 13.17
N HIS A 211 2.43 4.75 12.24
CA HIS A 211 3.85 5.08 12.41
C HIS A 211 4.09 6.54 12.82
N HIS A 212 3.30 7.47 12.29
CA HIS A 212 3.43 8.90 12.59
C HIS A 212 2.50 9.38 13.71
N ALA A 213 1.68 8.47 14.26
CA ALA A 213 0.66 8.78 15.24
C ALA A 213 0.99 8.27 16.67
N HIS A 214 2.25 7.89 16.95
CA HIS A 214 2.62 7.31 18.24
C HIS A 214 2.38 8.24 19.44
N THR A 215 2.47 9.55 19.24
CA THR A 215 2.12 10.57 20.25
C THR A 215 0.62 10.83 20.37
N MET A 216 -0.18 10.32 19.44
CA MET A 216 -1.63 10.56 19.34
C MET A 216 -2.47 9.35 19.81
N ILE A 217 -1.84 8.32 20.39
CA ILE A 217 -2.52 7.06 20.79
C ILE A 217 -3.71 7.36 21.71
N ASP A 218 -3.52 8.23 22.72
CA ASP A 218 -4.57 8.59 23.67
C ASP A 218 -5.65 9.51 23.07
N ALA A 219 -5.28 10.28 22.05
CA ALA A 219 -6.20 11.17 21.35
C ALA A 219 -7.03 10.45 20.27
N PHE A 220 -6.61 9.25 19.83
CA PHE A 220 -7.21 8.53 18.70
C PHE A 220 -8.73 8.38 18.77
N PRO A 221 -9.36 8.04 19.94
CA PRO A 221 -10.82 7.92 20.03
C PRO A 221 -11.56 9.22 19.67
N GLY A 222 -10.97 10.37 19.97
CA GLY A 222 -11.52 11.68 19.62
C GLY A 222 -11.16 12.15 18.21
N LEU A 223 -10.01 11.69 17.66
CA LEU A 223 -9.56 12.01 16.31
C LEU A 223 -10.34 11.22 15.24
N LEU A 224 -10.58 9.94 15.47
CA LEU A 224 -11.19 9.06 14.47
C LEU A 224 -12.52 9.59 13.90
N PRO A 225 -13.50 10.04 14.70
CA PRO A 225 -14.76 10.58 14.17
C PRO A 225 -14.57 11.81 13.26
N ARG A 226 -13.53 12.63 13.52
CA ARG A 226 -13.23 13.80 12.69
C ARG A 226 -12.54 13.44 11.40
N MET A 227 -11.63 12.46 11.42
CA MET A 227 -10.95 11.95 10.22
C MET A 227 -11.87 11.16 9.29
N LEU A 228 -12.84 10.44 9.87
CA LEU A 228 -13.64 9.42 9.17
C LEU A 228 -14.27 9.90 7.85
N PRO A 229 -14.84 11.13 7.74
CA PRO A 229 -15.39 11.64 6.48
C PRO A 229 -14.35 11.81 5.36
N HIS A 230 -13.08 11.95 5.72
CA HIS A 230 -11.98 12.24 4.81
C HIS A 230 -11.04 11.04 4.60
N LEU A 231 -11.23 9.96 5.39
CA LEU A 231 -10.28 8.86 5.48
C LEU A 231 -10.31 7.97 4.24
N ARG A 232 -9.17 7.82 3.55
CA ARG A 232 -8.98 7.03 2.33
C ARG A 232 -8.25 5.72 2.58
N ALA A 233 -7.26 5.73 3.46
CA ALA A 233 -6.53 4.55 3.87
C ALA A 233 -6.07 4.68 5.33
N VAL A 234 -5.88 3.54 5.99
CA VAL A 234 -5.24 3.48 7.31
C VAL A 234 -4.10 2.48 7.24
N ASN A 235 -2.89 2.90 7.61
CA ASN A 235 -1.72 2.03 7.66
C ASN A 235 -1.43 1.64 9.10
N LEU A 236 -1.28 0.35 9.34
CA LEU A 236 -1.11 -0.26 10.65
C LEU A 236 0.31 -0.71 10.90
N ASN A 237 0.77 -0.47 12.12
CA ASN A 237 1.90 -1.07 12.79
C ASN A 237 1.70 -0.96 14.31
N GLY A 238 2.45 -1.72 15.09
CA GLY A 238 2.53 -1.49 16.53
C GLY A 238 3.36 -0.24 16.83
N MET A 239 2.98 0.53 17.85
CA MET A 239 3.69 1.73 18.29
C MET A 239 3.52 1.96 19.79
N ARG A 240 4.44 2.74 20.39
CA ARG A 240 4.36 3.18 21.79
C ARG A 240 4.55 4.69 21.89
N PRO A 241 3.91 5.38 22.86
CA PRO A 241 4.02 6.84 23.00
C PRO A 241 5.46 7.34 23.07
N GLU A 242 6.30 6.69 23.87
CA GLU A 242 7.71 7.05 24.06
C GLU A 242 8.63 6.36 23.03
N GLY A 243 8.08 5.59 22.10
CA GLY A 243 8.80 4.75 21.14
C GLY A 243 9.07 3.33 21.66
N PRO A 244 9.43 2.40 20.81
CA PRO A 244 9.61 2.60 19.36
C PRO A 244 8.32 2.93 18.61
N LYS A 245 8.48 3.71 17.54
CA LYS A 245 7.37 4.13 16.66
C LYS A 245 6.88 3.00 15.74
N ILE A 246 7.74 2.00 15.53
CA ILE A 246 7.46 0.86 14.65
C ILE A 246 7.75 -0.42 15.41
N LEU A 247 6.69 -1.16 15.66
CA LEU A 247 6.68 -2.50 16.24
C LEU A 247 5.84 -3.41 15.34
N PRO A 248 6.01 -4.72 15.44
CA PRO A 248 5.04 -5.65 14.86
C PRO A 248 3.63 -5.37 15.38
N ILE A 249 2.65 -5.54 14.52
CA ILE A 249 1.23 -5.44 14.89
C ILE A 249 0.95 -6.41 16.05
N GLY A 250 0.24 -5.94 17.06
CA GLY A 250 -0.05 -6.68 18.29
C GLY A 250 0.94 -6.44 19.43
N GLN A 251 2.02 -5.69 19.21
CA GLN A 251 3.03 -5.36 20.22
C GLN A 251 3.02 -3.88 20.67
N GLY A 252 2.09 -3.11 20.13
CA GLY A 252 1.91 -1.69 20.44
C GLY A 252 1.10 -1.45 21.69
N THR A 253 1.09 -0.18 22.15
CA THR A 253 0.26 0.32 23.26
C THR A 253 -1.14 0.67 22.72
N ARG A 254 -2.21 0.17 23.40
CA ARG A 254 -3.62 0.39 23.05
C ARG A 254 -4.00 0.08 21.58
N GLU A 255 -3.13 -0.55 20.86
CA GLU A 255 -3.29 -0.85 19.42
C GLU A 255 -4.56 -1.67 19.14
N ARG A 256 -4.84 -2.68 19.99
CA ARG A 256 -6.07 -3.48 19.91
C ARG A 256 -7.32 -2.60 20.03
N GLU A 257 -7.32 -1.64 20.94
CA GLU A 257 -8.43 -0.71 21.13
C GLU A 257 -8.61 0.17 19.91
N MET A 258 -7.52 0.77 19.39
CA MET A 258 -7.55 1.61 18.18
C MET A 258 -8.09 0.84 16.97
N ILE A 259 -7.62 -0.39 16.76
CA ILE A 259 -8.09 -1.26 15.66
C ILE A 259 -9.58 -1.62 15.83
N ARG A 260 -10.05 -1.87 17.05
CA ARG A 260 -11.47 -2.11 17.31
C ARG A 260 -12.34 -0.88 17.05
N LEU A 261 -11.89 0.29 17.48
CA LEU A 261 -12.57 1.55 17.21
C LEU A 261 -12.69 1.79 15.70
N LEU A 262 -11.61 1.55 14.96
CA LEU A 262 -11.62 1.64 13.50
C LEU A 262 -12.62 0.64 12.89
N ALA A 263 -12.63 -0.61 13.34
CA ALA A 263 -13.58 -1.63 12.86
C ALA A 263 -15.04 -1.27 13.15
N ALA A 264 -15.30 -0.63 14.29
CA ALA A 264 -16.65 -0.22 14.70
C ALA A 264 -17.10 1.11 14.09
N SER A 265 -16.19 1.89 13.50
CA SER A 265 -16.48 3.24 13.00
C SER A 265 -17.29 3.29 11.70
N GLY A 266 -17.47 2.17 11.01
CA GLY A 266 -18.05 2.13 9.67
C GLY A 266 -17.03 2.42 8.55
N TYR A 267 -15.75 2.61 8.88
CA TYR A 267 -14.69 2.71 7.88
C TYR A 267 -14.62 1.43 7.03
N ALA A 268 -14.58 1.58 5.70
CA ALA A 268 -14.55 0.47 4.75
C ALA A 268 -13.40 0.56 3.73
N GLY A 269 -12.50 1.51 3.92
CA GLY A 269 -11.33 1.69 3.06
C GLY A 269 -10.24 0.64 3.26
N PRO A 270 -9.18 0.67 2.45
CA PRO A 270 -8.07 -0.27 2.55
C PRO A 270 -7.27 -0.11 3.84
N ILE A 271 -6.69 -1.23 4.27
CA ILE A 271 -5.79 -1.30 5.43
C ILE A 271 -4.38 -1.62 4.94
N GLY A 272 -3.45 -0.69 5.16
CA GLY A 272 -2.03 -0.88 4.86
C GLY A 272 -1.31 -1.63 5.98
N ILE A 273 -0.47 -2.57 5.59
CA ILE A 273 0.45 -3.29 6.48
C ILE A 273 1.83 -2.70 6.28
N LEU A 274 2.32 -1.98 7.29
CA LEU A 274 3.58 -1.24 7.21
C LEU A 274 4.80 -2.18 7.28
N CYS A 275 5.79 -1.92 6.40
CA CYS A 275 7.08 -2.62 6.41
C CYS A 275 8.26 -1.76 6.89
N HIS A 276 8.21 -0.50 6.94
CA HIS A 276 9.20 0.55 7.19
C HIS A 276 10.31 0.20 8.22
N ILE A 277 11.15 -0.80 7.92
CA ILE A 277 12.32 -1.18 8.71
C ILE A 277 13.49 -1.36 7.73
N GLU A 278 14.50 -0.48 7.80
CA GLU A 278 15.58 -0.41 6.81
C GLU A 278 16.41 -1.68 6.70
N ASP A 279 16.78 -2.26 7.84
CA ASP A 279 17.70 -3.41 7.94
C ASP A 279 16.95 -4.75 8.06
N ALA A 280 15.75 -4.86 7.48
CA ALA A 280 14.97 -6.08 7.55
C ALA A 280 14.43 -6.51 6.17
N ASP A 281 14.31 -7.84 6.00
CA ASP A 281 13.64 -8.42 4.83
C ASP A 281 12.14 -8.10 4.88
N ALA A 282 11.63 -7.41 3.84
CA ALA A 282 10.23 -6.99 3.75
C ALA A 282 9.25 -8.17 3.86
N GLU A 283 9.60 -9.34 3.33
CA GLU A 283 8.74 -10.53 3.44
C GLU A 283 8.61 -11.01 4.90
N VAL A 284 9.70 -10.96 5.65
CA VAL A 284 9.70 -11.34 7.07
C VAL A 284 8.87 -10.35 7.90
N VAL A 285 9.06 -9.04 7.67
CA VAL A 285 8.33 -7.99 8.38
C VAL A 285 6.83 -8.08 8.09
N LEU A 286 6.44 -8.16 6.82
CA LEU A 286 5.04 -8.28 6.43
C LEU A 286 4.39 -9.55 7.01
N ARG A 287 5.07 -10.69 6.96
CA ARG A 287 4.57 -11.96 7.53
C ARG A 287 4.31 -11.82 9.02
N ARG A 288 5.25 -11.21 9.77
CA ARG A 288 5.10 -10.95 11.21
C ARG A 288 3.91 -10.03 11.51
N ASN A 289 3.72 -8.98 10.71
CA ASN A 289 2.59 -8.07 10.88
C ASN A 289 1.24 -8.73 10.56
N LEU A 290 1.16 -9.55 9.52
CA LEU A 290 -0.03 -10.35 9.20
C LEU A 290 -0.36 -11.34 10.33
N GLU A 291 0.65 -11.96 10.93
CA GLU A 291 0.48 -12.85 12.08
C GLU A 291 -0.02 -12.09 13.31
N GLY A 292 0.59 -10.94 13.61
CA GLY A 292 0.16 -10.06 14.70
C GLY A 292 -1.29 -9.64 14.55
N LEU A 293 -1.69 -9.20 13.35
CA LEU A 293 -3.07 -8.82 13.06
C LEU A 293 -4.06 -9.97 13.30
N ARG A 294 -3.73 -11.18 12.82
CA ARG A 294 -4.56 -12.39 13.08
C ARG A 294 -4.68 -12.68 14.57
N THR A 295 -3.60 -12.57 15.32
CA THR A 295 -3.59 -12.83 16.76
C THR A 295 -4.46 -11.82 17.53
N LEU A 296 -4.50 -10.56 17.12
CA LEU A 296 -5.37 -9.55 17.73
C LEU A 296 -6.84 -9.95 17.68
N PHE A 297 -7.30 -10.59 16.60
CA PHE A 297 -8.69 -11.03 16.44
C PHE A 297 -8.96 -12.43 17.02
N ALA A 298 -8.00 -13.35 16.98
CA ALA A 298 -8.19 -14.71 17.51
C ALA A 298 -8.45 -14.73 19.03
N ALA A 299 -7.96 -13.73 19.76
CA ALA A 299 -8.21 -13.59 21.20
C ALA A 299 -9.65 -13.16 21.55
N GLU A 300 -10.47 -12.81 20.55
CA GLU A 300 -11.87 -12.39 20.72
C GLU A 300 -12.87 -13.56 20.56
N ALA A 301 -12.41 -14.65 19.96
CA ALA A 301 -13.25 -15.84 19.72
C ALA A 301 -13.29 -16.81 20.92
N ARG A 302 -12.64 -16.45 22.04
CA ARG A 302 -12.64 -17.25 23.30
C ARG A 302 -13.37 -16.49 24.38
#